data_225d20978c7fac5fafba2ede5f725663
#
_entry.id   225d20978c7fac5fafba2ede5f725663
#
_cell.length_a   1.000
_cell.length_b   1.000
_cell.length_c   1.000
_cell.angle_alpha   90.00
_cell.angle_beta   90.00
_cell.angle_gamma   90.00
#
_symmetry.space_group_name_H-M   'P 1'
#
loop_
_entity.id
_entity.type
_entity.pdbx_description
1 polymer ?
#
loop_
_entity_poly.entity_id
_entity_poly.type
_entity_poly.pdbx_seq_one_letter_code
_entity_poly.pdbx_strand_id
1 'polypeptide(L)'
;MIFIESDNQTIHLTRGDATQEKFNKLAFQFPIMNLETQEEELYEFQLDDKISFVVIDKKGYTKEEILRKDYTLKEIGYTEPTTTPEIVLTAEETKSFPLANKKKTYWYDIVLNDEVTILGLDDEGAKKIIVYSEVEE
;
A
#
# COMPACT_ATOMS: atom_id res chain seq x y z
N MET A 1 12.36 -3.26 8.36
CA MET A 1 11.78 -1.91 8.46
C MET A 1 10.71 -1.75 7.40
N ILE A 2 9.51 -1.44 7.83
CA ILE A 2 8.42 -1.09 6.92
C ILE A 2 7.66 0.07 7.56
N PHE A 3 7.54 1.20 6.85
CA PHE A 3 6.73 2.32 7.32
C PHE A 3 6.29 3.21 6.16
N ILE A 4 5.27 4.02 6.41
CA ILE A 4 4.75 4.98 5.42
C ILE A 4 4.92 6.39 5.97
N GLU A 5 5.43 7.30 5.12
CA GLU A 5 5.57 8.71 5.50
C GLU A 5 4.21 9.38 5.47
N SER A 6 3.90 10.17 6.48
CA SER A 6 2.60 10.81 6.60
C SER A 6 2.40 11.95 5.60
N ASP A 7 3.47 12.61 5.18
CA ASP A 7 3.39 13.78 4.29
C ASP A 7 2.99 13.43 2.87
N ASN A 8 3.65 12.43 2.30
CA ASN A 8 3.55 12.12 0.88
C ASN A 8 3.18 10.67 0.60
N GLN A 9 2.91 9.89 1.64
CA GLN A 9 2.58 8.47 1.58
C GLN A 9 3.65 7.63 0.86
N THR A 10 4.92 8.03 0.96
CA THR A 10 6.01 7.17 0.48
C THR A 10 6.19 6.02 1.46
N ILE A 11 6.19 4.80 0.93
CA ILE A 11 6.42 3.60 1.73
C ILE A 11 7.90 3.26 1.67
N HIS A 12 8.48 2.95 2.83
CA HIS A 12 9.84 2.44 2.94
C HIS A 12 9.75 1.00 3.40
N LEU A 13 10.43 0.09 2.72
CA LEU A 13 10.28 -1.33 2.95
C LEU A 13 11.61 -2.05 2.79
N THR A 14 12.02 -2.81 3.80
CA THR A 14 13.19 -3.68 3.70
C THR A 14 12.73 -5.07 3.26
N ARG A 15 13.37 -5.63 2.21
CA ARG A 15 13.05 -6.96 1.71
C ARG A 15 13.19 -7.98 2.84
N GLY A 16 12.28 -8.94 2.85
CA GLY A 16 12.29 -9.99 3.86
C GLY A 16 11.53 -9.67 5.14
N ASP A 17 11.16 -8.39 5.34
CA ASP A 17 10.34 -8.01 6.48
C ASP A 17 8.86 -8.19 6.14
N ALA A 18 8.06 -8.54 7.13
CA ALA A 18 6.62 -8.70 6.99
C ALA A 18 5.91 -7.55 7.69
N THR A 19 4.76 -7.14 7.16
CA THR A 19 3.86 -6.24 7.87
C THR A 19 3.20 -7.01 9.02
N GLN A 20 2.46 -6.31 9.86
CA GLN A 20 1.81 -6.89 11.05
C GLN A 20 2.77 -7.28 12.17
N GLU A 21 4.07 -7.18 11.97
CA GLU A 21 5.02 -7.32 13.05
C GLU A 21 5.10 -6.01 13.82
N LYS A 22 5.64 -6.06 15.04
CA LYS A 22 5.52 -5.02 16.04
C LYS A 22 5.79 -3.59 15.55
N PHE A 23 6.75 -3.39 14.66
CA PHE A 23 7.12 -2.05 14.20
C PHE A 23 6.90 -1.85 12.70
N ASN A 24 6.28 -2.80 12.03
CA ASN A 24 6.17 -2.81 10.58
C ASN A 24 4.73 -2.67 10.06
N LYS A 25 3.86 -2.02 10.82
CA LYS A 25 2.48 -1.87 10.39
C LYS A 25 2.32 -0.78 9.35
N LEU A 26 1.62 -1.11 8.27
CA LEU A 26 1.21 -0.15 7.25
C LEU A 26 -0.30 0.02 7.35
N ALA A 27 -0.75 1.26 7.46
CA ALA A 27 -2.18 1.54 7.47
C ALA A 27 -2.44 2.77 6.62
N PHE A 28 -3.66 2.90 6.11
CA PHE A 28 -4.03 4.04 5.28
C PHE A 28 -5.45 4.47 5.57
N GLN A 29 -5.83 5.63 5.06
CA GLN A 29 -7.17 6.20 5.22
C GLN A 29 -7.67 6.64 3.85
N PHE A 30 -8.99 6.70 3.70
CA PHE A 30 -9.60 7.18 2.47
C PHE A 30 -10.55 8.34 2.81
N PRO A 31 -10.06 9.60 2.71
CA PRO A 31 -10.93 10.76 2.92
C PRO A 31 -11.94 10.87 1.77
N ILE A 32 -13.20 11.07 2.13
CA ILE A 32 -14.26 11.29 1.17
C ILE A 32 -15.03 12.55 1.56
N MET A 33 -15.69 13.15 0.57
CA MET A 33 -16.51 14.33 0.80
C MET A 33 -17.96 13.91 1.01
N ASN A 34 -18.52 14.30 2.15
CA ASN A 34 -19.95 14.12 2.40
C ASN A 34 -20.70 15.21 1.66
N LEU A 35 -21.47 14.83 0.65
CA LEU A 35 -22.15 15.80 -0.21
C LEU A 35 -23.27 16.55 0.50
N GLU A 36 -23.83 16.01 1.56
CA GLU A 36 -24.89 16.66 2.32
C GLU A 36 -24.36 17.74 3.27
N THR A 37 -23.27 17.44 3.97
CA THR A 37 -22.69 18.36 4.95
C THR A 37 -21.56 19.19 4.36
N GLN A 38 -21.03 18.80 3.19
CA GLN A 38 -19.86 19.40 2.54
C GLN A 38 -18.59 19.31 3.40
N GLU A 39 -18.54 18.34 4.30
CA GLU A 39 -17.39 18.11 5.16
C GLU A 39 -16.65 16.86 4.70
N GLU A 40 -15.34 16.85 4.93
CA GLU A 40 -14.52 15.67 4.68
C GLU A 40 -14.71 14.68 5.83
N GLU A 41 -14.87 13.41 5.48
CA GLU A 41 -14.92 12.35 6.47
C GLU A 41 -14.16 11.15 5.95
N LEU A 42 -13.82 10.22 6.84
CA LEU A 42 -13.09 9.02 6.47
C LEU A 42 -14.04 7.91 6.08
N TYR A 43 -13.76 7.27 4.94
CA TYR A 43 -14.54 6.10 4.52
C TYR A 43 -14.33 4.95 5.51
N GLU A 44 -15.41 4.33 5.92
CA GLU A 44 -15.35 3.13 6.78
C GLU A 44 -15.34 1.89 5.89
N PHE A 45 -14.19 1.22 5.85
CA PHE A 45 -14.03 0.00 5.05
C PHE A 45 -14.81 -1.14 5.68
N GLN A 46 -15.60 -1.84 4.87
CA GLN A 46 -16.40 -2.97 5.31
C GLN A 46 -15.60 -4.26 5.23
N LEU A 47 -16.04 -5.29 5.92
CA LEU A 47 -15.30 -6.56 6.00
C LEU A 47 -15.15 -7.25 4.66
N ASP A 48 -16.10 -7.05 3.75
CA ASP A 48 -16.08 -7.67 2.42
C ASP A 48 -15.59 -6.74 1.31
N ASP A 49 -15.17 -5.51 1.65
CA ASP A 49 -14.55 -4.64 0.67
C ASP A 49 -13.23 -5.26 0.19
N LYS A 50 -13.03 -5.28 -1.11
CA LYS A 50 -11.79 -5.79 -1.71
C LYS A 50 -10.78 -4.66 -1.82
N ILE A 51 -9.62 -4.86 -1.21
CA ILE A 51 -8.50 -3.93 -1.28
C ILE A 51 -7.45 -4.55 -2.17
N SER A 52 -6.99 -3.79 -3.17
CA SER A 52 -5.92 -4.23 -4.07
C SER A 52 -4.72 -3.31 -3.92
N PHE A 53 -3.61 -3.86 -3.49
CA PHE A 53 -2.34 -3.15 -3.39
C PHE A 53 -1.49 -3.58 -4.57
N VAL A 54 -1.17 -2.63 -5.46
CA VAL A 54 -0.48 -2.93 -6.72
C VAL A 54 0.81 -2.13 -6.78
N VAL A 55 1.93 -2.80 -7.00
CA VAL A 55 3.23 -2.16 -7.16
C VAL A 55 3.68 -2.33 -8.61
N ILE A 56 4.10 -1.23 -9.21
CA ILE A 56 4.54 -1.22 -10.60
C ILE A 56 5.95 -0.66 -10.70
N ASP A 57 6.68 -1.11 -11.71
CA ASP A 57 7.93 -0.51 -12.13
C ASP A 57 7.67 0.27 -13.42
N LYS A 58 8.26 1.45 -13.54
CA LYS A 58 8.15 2.26 -14.73
C LYS A 58 9.46 2.22 -15.47
N LYS A 59 9.42 1.75 -16.72
CA LYS A 59 10.60 1.71 -17.59
C LYS A 59 10.25 2.49 -18.85
N GLY A 60 10.66 3.77 -18.88
CA GLY A 60 10.28 4.65 -19.97
C GLY A 60 8.77 4.85 -20.02
N TYR A 61 8.14 4.43 -21.10
CA TYR A 61 6.69 4.54 -21.26
C TYR A 61 5.95 3.26 -20.84
N THR A 62 6.67 2.21 -20.45
CA THR A 62 6.04 0.95 -20.07
C THR A 62 5.89 0.86 -18.56
N LYS A 63 4.86 0.15 -18.13
CA LYS A 63 4.61 -0.15 -16.73
C LYS A 63 4.59 -1.65 -16.57
N GLU A 64 5.33 -2.15 -15.60
CA GLU A 64 5.38 -3.57 -15.29
C GLU A 64 4.84 -3.79 -13.89
N GLU A 65 3.83 -4.64 -13.76
CA GLU A 65 3.29 -4.98 -12.45
C GLU A 65 4.25 -5.94 -11.76
N ILE A 66 4.77 -5.50 -10.60
CA ILE A 66 5.76 -6.27 -9.84
C ILE A 66 5.08 -7.11 -8.77
N LEU A 67 4.07 -6.56 -8.13
CA LEU A 67 3.34 -7.24 -7.06
C LEU A 67 1.89 -6.78 -7.07
N ARG A 68 0.98 -7.74 -6.93
CA ARG A 68 -0.44 -7.44 -6.71
C ARG A 68 -0.90 -8.26 -5.51
N LYS A 69 -1.48 -7.58 -4.55
CA LYS A 69 -2.07 -8.21 -3.38
C LYS A 69 -3.53 -7.82 -3.28
N ASP A 70 -4.43 -8.77 -3.52
CA ASP A 70 -5.87 -8.56 -3.39
C ASP A 70 -6.34 -9.26 -2.12
N TYR A 71 -7.10 -8.57 -1.29
CA TYR A 71 -7.57 -9.14 -0.03
C TYR A 71 -8.79 -8.38 0.49
N THR A 72 -9.52 -9.01 1.41
CA THR A 72 -10.58 -8.36 2.16
C THR A 72 -10.14 -8.25 3.62
N LEU A 73 -10.76 -7.35 4.37
CA LEU A 73 -10.46 -7.21 5.80
C LEU A 73 -10.77 -8.50 6.55
N LYS A 74 -11.83 -9.18 6.15
CA LYS A 74 -12.20 -10.45 6.77
C LYS A 74 -11.09 -11.50 6.60
N GLU A 75 -10.48 -11.56 5.42
CA GLU A 75 -9.41 -12.52 5.13
C GLU A 75 -8.16 -12.28 5.98
N ILE A 76 -7.89 -11.04 6.35
CA ILE A 76 -6.70 -10.71 7.16
C ILE A 76 -7.01 -10.62 8.66
N GLY A 77 -8.20 -11.06 9.07
CA GLY A 77 -8.52 -11.24 10.48
C GLY A 77 -9.34 -10.16 11.15
N TYR A 78 -9.79 -9.16 10.42
CA TYR A 78 -10.65 -8.13 11.00
C TYR A 78 -12.03 -8.71 11.30
N THR A 79 -12.62 -8.28 12.40
CA THR A 79 -13.97 -8.68 12.81
C THR A 79 -14.96 -7.52 12.76
N GLU A 80 -14.46 -6.30 12.57
CA GLU A 80 -15.29 -5.09 12.51
C GLU A 80 -14.79 -4.16 11.41
N PRO A 81 -15.68 -3.34 10.81
CA PRO A 81 -15.25 -2.31 9.87
C PRO A 81 -14.26 -1.34 10.49
N THR A 82 -13.44 -0.70 9.69
CA THR A 82 -12.43 0.25 10.17
C THR A 82 -12.22 1.37 9.17
N THR A 83 -11.84 2.54 9.67
CA THR A 83 -11.42 3.66 8.81
C THR A 83 -9.92 3.63 8.54
N THR A 84 -9.18 2.73 9.17
CA THR A 84 -7.71 2.63 9.02
C THR A 84 -7.27 1.20 8.73
N PRO A 85 -7.62 0.66 7.56
CA PRO A 85 -7.24 -0.72 7.23
C PRO A 85 -5.73 -0.84 7.03
N GLU A 86 -5.20 -2.02 7.29
CA GLU A 86 -3.79 -2.30 7.10
C GLU A 86 -3.52 -2.86 5.71
N ILE A 87 -2.31 -2.59 5.21
CA ILE A 87 -1.76 -3.26 4.04
C ILE A 87 -0.94 -4.44 4.59
N VAL A 88 -1.25 -5.64 4.13
CA VAL A 88 -0.61 -6.86 4.63
C VAL A 88 0.28 -7.46 3.56
N LEU A 89 1.57 -7.54 3.86
CA LEU A 89 2.57 -8.17 2.99
C LEU A 89 3.36 -9.18 3.80
N THR A 90 3.54 -10.37 3.24
CA THR A 90 4.34 -11.41 3.88
C THR A 90 5.83 -11.20 3.61
N ALA A 91 6.68 -11.85 4.40
CA ALA A 91 8.13 -11.79 4.18
C ALA A 91 8.51 -12.30 2.78
N GLU A 92 7.82 -13.32 2.29
CA GLU A 92 8.06 -13.83 0.93
C GLU A 92 7.68 -12.81 -0.14
N GLU A 93 6.56 -12.11 0.05
CA GLU A 93 6.12 -11.09 -0.89
C GLU A 93 7.09 -9.93 -0.94
N THR A 94 7.56 -9.44 0.21
CA THR A 94 8.53 -8.34 0.21
C THR A 94 9.87 -8.77 -0.37
N LYS A 95 10.25 -10.04 -0.18
CA LYS A 95 11.49 -10.59 -0.73
C LYS A 95 11.45 -10.75 -2.24
N SER A 96 10.24 -10.77 -2.82
CA SER A 96 10.08 -10.95 -4.26
C SER A 96 10.41 -9.70 -5.08
N PHE A 97 10.55 -8.53 -4.46
CA PHE A 97 10.89 -7.32 -5.19
C PHE A 97 12.28 -7.42 -5.82
N PRO A 98 12.39 -7.26 -7.15
CA PRO A 98 13.71 -7.27 -7.79
C PRO A 98 14.56 -6.09 -7.30
N LEU A 99 15.80 -6.36 -6.99
CA LEU A 99 16.71 -5.35 -6.45
C LEU A 99 18.13 -5.60 -6.91
N ALA A 100 18.64 -4.76 -7.79
CA ALA A 100 20.01 -4.89 -8.32
C ALA A 100 21.03 -4.16 -7.45
N ASN A 101 20.60 -3.16 -6.70
CA ASN A 101 21.44 -2.31 -5.86
C ASN A 101 20.92 -2.34 -4.43
N LYS A 102 21.44 -1.44 -3.61
CA LYS A 102 21.02 -1.37 -2.20
C LYS A 102 19.60 -0.90 -2.01
N LYS A 103 19.06 -0.15 -2.98
CA LYS A 103 17.66 0.27 -2.94
C LYS A 103 17.15 0.53 -4.34
N LYS A 104 15.83 0.46 -4.49
CA LYS A 104 15.15 0.81 -5.74
C LYS A 104 13.80 1.42 -5.43
N THR A 105 13.38 2.40 -6.26
CA THR A 105 12.07 3.03 -6.15
C THR A 105 11.11 2.38 -7.14
N TYR A 106 9.96 1.98 -6.62
CA TYR A 106 8.80 1.54 -7.40
C TYR A 106 7.64 2.49 -7.10
N TRP A 107 6.51 2.26 -7.71
CA TRP A 107 5.29 3.05 -7.50
C TRP A 107 4.15 2.13 -7.13
N TYR A 108 3.19 2.65 -6.37
CA TYR A 108 2.08 1.80 -5.95
C TYR A 108 0.74 2.53 -6.03
N ASP A 109 -0.32 1.74 -6.19
CA ASP A 109 -1.71 2.17 -6.12
C ASP A 109 -2.43 1.31 -5.09
N ILE A 110 -3.47 1.88 -4.48
CA ILE A 110 -4.41 1.12 -3.67
C ILE A 110 -5.78 1.33 -4.30
N VAL A 111 -6.45 0.24 -4.64
CA VAL A 111 -7.74 0.26 -5.34
C VAL A 111 -8.79 -0.43 -4.49
N LEU A 112 -9.96 0.18 -4.40
CA LEU A 112 -11.10 -0.34 -3.65
C LEU A 112 -12.10 -0.95 -4.63
N ASN A 113 -12.42 -2.23 -4.42
CA ASN A 113 -13.45 -2.95 -5.19
C ASN A 113 -13.28 -2.87 -6.72
N ASP A 114 -12.04 -2.80 -7.20
CA ASP A 114 -11.70 -2.65 -8.62
C ASP A 114 -12.27 -1.39 -9.28
N GLU A 115 -12.79 -0.45 -8.51
CA GLU A 115 -13.49 0.72 -9.03
C GLU A 115 -12.84 2.04 -8.70
N VAL A 116 -12.31 2.17 -7.48
CA VAL A 116 -11.87 3.47 -6.96
C VAL A 116 -10.40 3.38 -6.56
N THR A 117 -9.55 4.23 -7.17
CA THR A 117 -8.16 4.36 -6.75
C THR A 117 -8.11 5.29 -5.55
N ILE A 118 -7.68 4.76 -4.41
CA ILE A 118 -7.57 5.50 -3.16
C ILE A 118 -6.26 6.27 -3.11
N LEU A 119 -5.17 5.55 -3.35
CA LEU A 119 -3.85 6.14 -3.46
C LEU A 119 -3.29 5.79 -4.83
N GLY A 120 -2.63 6.72 -5.45
CA GLY A 120 -2.11 6.52 -6.80
C GLY A 120 -1.58 7.81 -7.36
N LEU A 121 -1.89 8.09 -8.61
CA LEU A 121 -1.52 9.35 -9.24
C LEU A 121 -2.34 10.49 -8.67
N ASP A 122 -1.66 11.54 -8.24
CA ASP A 122 -2.28 12.79 -7.80
C ASP A 122 -1.54 13.95 -8.47
N ASP A 123 -1.76 15.19 -8.01
CA ASP A 123 -1.11 16.36 -8.59
C ASP A 123 0.40 16.33 -8.49
N GLU A 124 0.93 15.53 -7.57
CA GLU A 124 2.37 15.38 -7.37
C GLU A 124 2.93 14.13 -8.06
N GLY A 125 2.07 13.32 -8.66
CA GLY A 125 2.46 12.10 -9.35
C GLY A 125 2.12 10.84 -8.59
N ALA A 126 2.68 9.72 -9.02
CA ALA A 126 2.41 8.41 -8.41
C ALA A 126 3.04 8.31 -7.03
N LYS A 127 2.39 7.61 -6.14
CA LYS A 127 2.94 7.33 -4.80
C LYS A 127 4.09 6.34 -4.94
N LYS A 128 5.12 6.54 -4.12
CA LYS A 128 6.37 5.78 -4.21
C LYS A 128 6.47 4.73 -3.13
N ILE A 129 7.13 3.62 -3.48
CA ILE A 129 7.57 2.63 -2.52
C ILE A 129 9.06 2.40 -2.75
N ILE A 130 9.88 2.68 -1.74
CA ILE A 130 11.32 2.52 -1.82
C ILE A 130 11.68 1.21 -1.12
N VAL A 131 12.25 0.29 -1.89
CA VAL A 131 12.62 -1.04 -1.41
C VAL A 131 14.12 -1.08 -1.14
N TYR A 132 14.50 -1.51 0.06
CA TYR A 132 15.90 -1.61 0.50
C TYR A 132 16.32 -3.06 0.58
N SER A 133 17.61 -3.31 0.32
CA SER A 133 18.17 -4.63 0.50
C SER A 133 18.18 -5.02 1.97
N GLU A 134 18.12 -6.33 2.22
CA GLU A 134 18.27 -6.86 3.56
C GLU A 134 19.64 -6.47 4.12
N VAL A 135 19.74 -6.40 5.44
CA VAL A 135 21.02 -6.14 6.07
C VAL A 135 21.94 -7.31 5.69
N GLU A 136 23.01 -6.95 5.05
CA GLU A 136 23.86 -7.96 4.51
C GLU A 136 24.70 -8.59 5.50
N GLU A 137 24.71 -9.70 5.35
CA GLU A 137 25.55 -10.55 6.03
C GLU A 137 26.75 -10.91 5.19
#